data_74785ac56f6bab964b264a06d89ff035
#
_entry.id   74785ac56f6bab964b264a06d89ff035
#
_cell.length_a   1.000
_cell.length_b   1.000
_cell.length_c   1.000
_cell.angle_alpha   90.00
_cell.angle_beta   90.00
_cell.angle_gamma   90.00
#
_symmetry.space_group_name_H-M   'P 1'
#
loop_
_entity.id
_entity.type
_entity.pdbx_description
1 polymer ?
#
loop_
_entity_poly.entity_id
_entity_poly.type
_entity_poly.pdbx_seq_one_letter_code
_entity_poly.pdbx_strand_id
1 'polypeptide(L)'
;FVARCRISGTDDNLCLQAGSREYPVENVHISDCHFTSICAGIRIGLKSIGDIRNVTVSGCTFQNVWREGIKIECTEGGNISDICIQGNTMHNVSRPVFILLNNRMEEIGSSVELKEMPEIGTLKRVTISGLIIRDDEEMEKIHYRFQDDVMGKPEFGGIRVDANKDHPIENLVFQNIDYTAIGGVRLDEIPEGYPEVPDYKAGDTAKYNKTGDKSNIRLDTGKTEAAVSENYYPDWSRTTHLDIRNVKNLILAQVILSTVHEDERPKYLVEGCRCLREEIYDLD
;
A
#
# COMPACT_ATOMS: atom_id res chain seq x y z
N PHE A 1 -4.45 -1.20 -22.88
CA PHE A 1 -4.92 0.14 -22.47
C PHE A 1 -6.22 0.04 -21.72
N VAL A 2 -6.31 0.71 -20.56
CA VAL A 2 -7.55 0.96 -19.82
C VAL A 2 -7.70 2.48 -19.73
N ALA A 3 -8.66 3.05 -20.39
CA ALA A 3 -8.78 4.49 -20.46
C ALA A 3 -10.23 4.98 -20.42
N ARG A 4 -10.45 6.12 -19.77
CA ARG A 4 -11.74 6.82 -19.71
C ARG A 4 -12.87 5.94 -19.17
N CYS A 5 -12.55 5.15 -18.15
CA CYS A 5 -13.50 4.25 -17.48
C CYS A 5 -13.92 4.83 -16.13
N ARG A 6 -15.15 4.56 -15.73
CA ARG A 6 -15.60 4.73 -14.35
C ARG A 6 -15.85 3.33 -13.78
N ILE A 7 -15.06 2.97 -12.75
CA ILE A 7 -15.06 1.66 -12.16
C ILE A 7 -15.43 1.78 -10.68
N SER A 8 -16.43 1.02 -10.28
CA SER A 8 -16.87 0.94 -8.89
C SER A 8 -17.11 -0.52 -8.53
N GLY A 9 -16.55 -0.97 -7.43
CA GLY A 9 -16.60 -2.38 -7.03
C GLY A 9 -16.48 -2.59 -5.52
N THR A 10 -16.65 -3.84 -5.14
CA THR A 10 -16.54 -4.32 -3.76
C THR A 10 -15.22 -5.05 -3.48
N ASP A 11 -14.37 -5.15 -4.47
CA ASP A 11 -13.02 -5.70 -4.40
C ASP A 11 -12.08 -4.75 -5.18
N ASP A 12 -10.82 -5.14 -5.40
CA ASP A 12 -9.89 -4.34 -6.18
C ASP A 12 -10.48 -4.02 -7.57
N ASN A 13 -10.55 -2.75 -7.93
CA ASN A 13 -11.19 -2.36 -9.18
C ASN A 13 -10.38 -2.76 -10.42
N LEU A 14 -9.06 -2.69 -10.34
CA LEU A 14 -8.17 -3.08 -11.43
C LEU A 14 -6.95 -3.79 -10.87
N CYS A 15 -6.74 -5.05 -11.27
CA CYS A 15 -5.60 -5.85 -10.84
C CYS A 15 -4.69 -6.22 -12.02
N LEU A 16 -3.40 -5.97 -11.84
CA LEU A 16 -2.35 -6.49 -12.72
C LEU A 16 -1.64 -7.63 -11.98
N GLN A 17 -1.85 -8.85 -12.41
CA GLN A 17 -1.34 -10.05 -11.73
C GLN A 17 -0.55 -10.93 -12.69
N ALA A 18 0.67 -11.31 -12.31
CA ALA A 18 1.54 -12.21 -13.09
C ALA A 18 1.68 -13.56 -12.38
N GLY A 19 0.82 -14.49 -12.73
CA GLY A 19 0.77 -15.85 -12.14
C GLY A 19 1.74 -16.85 -12.75
N SER A 20 2.61 -16.45 -13.67
CA SER A 20 3.57 -17.33 -14.34
C SER A 20 4.91 -16.62 -14.57
N ARG A 21 6.01 -17.33 -14.37
CA ARG A 21 7.35 -16.83 -14.70
C ARG A 21 7.60 -16.68 -16.20
N GLU A 22 6.86 -17.42 -17.00
CA GLU A 22 7.01 -17.45 -18.45
C GLU A 22 6.31 -16.28 -19.14
N TYR A 23 5.24 -15.76 -18.54
CA TYR A 23 4.39 -14.75 -19.16
C TYR A 23 4.31 -13.50 -18.28
N PRO A 24 5.10 -12.47 -18.60
CA PRO A 24 5.06 -11.21 -17.86
C PRO A 24 3.78 -10.42 -18.14
N VAL A 25 3.39 -9.58 -17.19
CA VAL A 25 2.45 -8.49 -17.41
C VAL A 25 3.24 -7.24 -17.74
N GLU A 26 3.10 -6.72 -18.95
CA GLU A 26 3.92 -5.60 -19.39
C GLU A 26 3.22 -4.64 -20.35
N ASN A 27 3.76 -3.44 -20.47
CA ASN A 27 3.28 -2.42 -21.40
C ASN A 27 1.83 -2.03 -21.13
N VAL A 28 1.47 -1.86 -19.87
CA VAL A 28 0.11 -1.49 -19.44
C VAL A 28 0.01 0.01 -19.26
N HIS A 29 -1.01 0.59 -19.85
CA HIS A 29 -1.33 2.00 -19.71
C HIS A 29 -2.75 2.18 -19.20
N ILE A 30 -2.89 2.89 -18.05
CA ILE A 30 -4.15 3.21 -17.39
C ILE A 30 -4.26 4.72 -17.35
N SER A 31 -5.31 5.29 -17.94
CA SER A 31 -5.43 6.74 -17.98
C SER A 31 -6.87 7.25 -17.90
N ASP A 32 -7.03 8.45 -17.35
CA ASP A 32 -8.28 9.18 -17.34
C ASP A 32 -9.47 8.36 -16.77
N CYS A 33 -9.19 7.52 -15.79
CA CYS A 33 -10.17 6.65 -15.14
C CYS A 33 -10.60 7.20 -13.78
N HIS A 34 -11.78 6.81 -13.36
CA HIS A 34 -12.32 7.12 -12.03
C HIS A 34 -12.57 5.82 -11.27
N PHE A 35 -12.04 5.75 -10.05
CA PHE A 35 -12.09 4.56 -9.19
C PHE A 35 -12.81 4.86 -7.88
N THR A 36 -13.73 3.98 -7.50
CA THR A 36 -14.37 3.92 -6.19
C THR A 36 -14.43 2.46 -5.74
N SER A 37 -13.95 2.13 -4.55
CA SER A 37 -13.92 0.74 -4.09
C SER A 37 -13.99 0.63 -2.57
N ILE A 38 -14.54 -0.46 -2.08
CA ILE A 38 -14.36 -0.86 -0.67
C ILE A 38 -13.06 -1.66 -0.46
N CYS A 39 -12.31 -1.92 -1.51
CA CYS A 39 -10.97 -2.49 -1.49
C CYS A 39 -9.99 -1.53 -2.17
N ALA A 40 -9.07 -1.99 -2.99
CA ALA A 40 -8.14 -1.11 -3.67
C ALA A 40 -8.69 -0.52 -4.99
N GLY A 41 -8.24 0.68 -5.36
CA GLY A 41 -8.51 1.25 -6.67
C GLY A 41 -7.71 0.54 -7.76
N ILE A 42 -6.39 0.54 -7.66
CA ILE A 42 -5.49 -0.19 -8.56
C ILE A 42 -4.55 -1.05 -7.73
N ARG A 43 -4.43 -2.31 -8.11
CA ARG A 43 -3.46 -3.25 -7.56
C ARG A 43 -2.49 -3.72 -8.63
N ILE A 44 -1.20 -3.55 -8.40
CA ILE A 44 -0.10 -4.08 -9.21
C ILE A 44 0.56 -5.18 -8.38
N GLY A 45 0.35 -6.43 -8.75
CA GLY A 45 0.73 -7.59 -7.94
C GLY A 45 -0.48 -8.18 -7.24
N LEU A 46 -0.38 -8.48 -6.08
CA LEU A 46 -0.23 -9.58 -5.17
C LEU A 46 0.37 -10.83 -5.84
N LYS A 47 -0.34 -11.42 -6.84
CA LYS A 47 0.25 -12.49 -7.66
C LYS A 47 1.36 -11.90 -8.50
N SER A 48 2.58 -12.17 -8.07
CA SER A 48 3.82 -11.63 -8.62
C SER A 48 4.90 -12.73 -8.72
N ILE A 49 4.49 -13.94 -9.12
CA ILE A 49 5.42 -15.03 -9.45
C ILE A 49 6.21 -14.67 -10.71
N GLY A 50 5.54 -14.07 -11.70
CA GLY A 50 6.14 -13.53 -12.90
C GLY A 50 6.45 -12.04 -12.79
N ASP A 51 7.04 -11.50 -13.83
CA ASP A 51 7.41 -10.10 -13.89
C ASP A 51 6.20 -9.21 -14.20
N ILE A 52 6.17 -8.02 -13.57
CA ILE A 52 5.25 -6.93 -13.93
C ILE A 52 6.12 -5.71 -14.23
N ARG A 53 6.02 -5.17 -15.43
CA ARG A 53 6.89 -4.06 -15.83
C ARG A 53 6.27 -3.13 -16.85
N ASN A 54 6.82 -1.92 -16.90
CA ASN A 54 6.43 -0.92 -17.90
C ASN A 54 4.92 -0.58 -17.79
N VAL A 55 4.54 -0.13 -16.58
CA VAL A 55 3.16 0.24 -16.24
C VAL A 55 3.08 1.74 -16.01
N THR A 56 2.13 2.38 -16.66
CA THR A 56 1.84 3.80 -16.47
C THR A 56 0.41 4.00 -15.97
N VAL A 57 0.24 4.82 -14.92
CA VAL A 57 -1.06 5.28 -14.41
C VAL A 57 -1.08 6.78 -14.42
N SER A 58 -1.99 7.41 -15.18
CA SER A 58 -1.99 8.86 -15.36
C SER A 58 -3.38 9.48 -15.44
N GLY A 59 -3.52 10.67 -14.87
CA GLY A 59 -4.77 11.45 -14.96
C GLY A 59 -6.00 10.78 -14.34
N CYS A 60 -5.79 9.85 -13.42
CA CYS A 60 -6.87 9.12 -12.76
C CYS A 60 -7.35 9.82 -11.49
N THR A 61 -8.59 9.59 -11.13
CA THR A 61 -9.19 10.05 -9.88
C THR A 61 -9.64 8.88 -9.03
N PHE A 62 -9.36 8.94 -7.74
CA PHE A 62 -9.77 7.95 -6.75
C PHE A 62 -10.65 8.66 -5.73
N GLN A 63 -11.84 8.15 -5.50
CA GLN A 63 -12.79 8.77 -4.58
C GLN A 63 -13.44 7.70 -3.71
N ASN A 64 -13.42 7.92 -2.39
CA ASN A 64 -14.01 6.99 -1.44
C ASN A 64 -13.50 5.57 -1.65
N VAL A 65 -12.19 5.43 -1.67
CA VAL A 65 -11.53 4.14 -1.72
C VAL A 65 -11.18 3.71 -0.30
N TRP A 66 -11.72 2.60 0.08
CA TRP A 66 -11.77 2.12 1.45
C TRP A 66 -10.45 1.60 1.99
N ARG A 67 -9.64 1.08 1.11
CA ARG A 67 -8.33 0.59 1.45
C ARG A 67 -7.28 1.40 0.68
N GLU A 68 -6.62 0.80 -0.27
CA GLU A 68 -5.53 1.46 -0.95
C GLU A 68 -5.97 2.12 -2.27
N GLY A 69 -5.56 3.35 -2.49
CA GLY A 69 -5.73 3.98 -3.79
C GLY A 69 -4.94 3.24 -4.86
N ILE A 70 -3.64 3.15 -4.65
CA ILE A 70 -2.71 2.40 -5.51
C ILE A 70 -1.85 1.50 -4.65
N LYS A 71 -1.83 0.21 -5.00
CA LYS A 71 -1.17 -0.85 -4.28
C LYS A 71 -0.16 -1.56 -5.19
N ILE A 72 1.09 -1.65 -4.78
CA ILE A 72 2.16 -2.32 -5.52
C ILE A 72 2.77 -3.39 -4.61
N GLU A 73 2.57 -4.66 -4.94
CA GLU A 73 2.95 -5.77 -4.07
C GLU A 73 3.77 -6.82 -4.82
N CYS A 74 5.06 -6.84 -4.56
CA CYS A 74 5.97 -7.88 -5.02
C CYS A 74 6.16 -8.91 -3.90
N THR A 75 5.31 -9.94 -3.86
CA THR A 75 5.19 -10.82 -2.71
C THR A 75 5.31 -12.31 -3.01
N GLU A 76 5.61 -12.69 -4.25
CA GLU A 76 5.69 -14.08 -4.69
C GLU A 76 6.94 -14.39 -5.53
N GLY A 77 8.01 -13.62 -5.33
CA GLY A 77 9.33 -13.92 -5.88
C GLY A 77 9.58 -13.49 -7.33
N GLY A 78 8.66 -12.77 -7.97
CA GLY A 78 8.88 -12.17 -9.29
C GLY A 78 9.56 -10.80 -9.21
N ASN A 79 9.54 -10.06 -10.31
CA ASN A 79 10.13 -8.74 -10.39
C ASN A 79 9.11 -7.70 -10.83
N ILE A 80 8.96 -6.64 -10.03
CA ILE A 80 8.14 -5.48 -10.40
C ILE A 80 9.06 -4.32 -10.70
N SER A 81 8.93 -3.70 -11.87
CA SER A 81 9.79 -2.59 -12.25
C SER A 81 9.17 -1.64 -13.26
N ASP A 82 9.76 -0.45 -13.36
CA ASP A 82 9.41 0.53 -14.38
C ASP A 82 7.94 0.95 -14.29
N ILE A 83 7.56 1.39 -13.08
CA ILE A 83 6.21 1.84 -12.76
C ILE A 83 6.20 3.36 -12.69
N CYS A 84 5.35 3.99 -13.48
CA CYS A 84 5.16 5.44 -13.51
C CYS A 84 3.72 5.80 -13.15
N ILE A 85 3.54 6.52 -12.05
CA ILE A 85 2.25 6.99 -11.55
C ILE A 85 2.32 8.52 -11.54
N GLN A 86 1.48 9.19 -12.34
CA GLN A 86 1.61 10.63 -12.50
C GLN A 86 0.29 11.38 -12.66
N GLY A 87 0.21 12.56 -12.04
CA GLY A 87 -0.92 13.48 -12.26
C GLY A 87 -2.26 12.91 -11.81
N ASN A 88 -2.30 12.21 -10.69
CA ASN A 88 -3.52 11.60 -10.16
C ASN A 88 -4.06 12.40 -8.95
N THR A 89 -5.35 12.28 -8.71
CA THR A 89 -6.00 12.89 -7.54
C THR A 89 -6.72 11.85 -6.70
N MET A 90 -6.64 12.01 -5.39
CA MET A 90 -7.28 11.11 -4.42
C MET A 90 -8.10 11.93 -3.43
N HIS A 91 -9.33 11.51 -3.19
CA HIS A 91 -10.22 12.13 -2.23
C HIS A 91 -10.86 11.06 -1.35
N ASN A 92 -10.63 11.13 -0.05
CA ASN A 92 -11.05 10.13 0.93
C ASN A 92 -10.61 8.72 0.55
N VAL A 93 -9.30 8.53 0.53
CA VAL A 93 -8.65 7.24 0.28
C VAL A 93 -7.88 6.84 1.54
N SER A 94 -8.29 5.77 2.20
CA SER A 94 -7.75 5.38 3.52
C SER A 94 -6.25 5.20 3.53
N ARG A 95 -5.71 4.58 2.49
CA ARG A 95 -4.26 4.47 2.25
C ARG A 95 -3.97 4.85 0.80
N PRO A 96 -3.56 6.09 0.53
CA PRO A 96 -3.33 6.55 -0.83
C PRO A 96 -2.41 5.67 -1.66
N VAL A 97 -1.25 5.31 -1.08
CA VAL A 97 -0.27 4.45 -1.74
C VAL A 97 0.27 3.41 -0.77
N PHE A 98 0.34 2.18 -1.24
CA PHE A 98 0.95 1.08 -0.53
C PHE A 98 1.94 0.35 -1.42
N ILE A 99 3.19 0.20 -0.97
CA ILE A 99 4.24 -0.50 -1.72
C ILE A 99 4.88 -1.53 -0.80
N LEU A 100 4.90 -2.79 -1.22
CA LEU A 100 5.39 -3.90 -0.42
C LEU A 100 6.32 -4.82 -1.22
N LEU A 101 7.44 -5.17 -0.60
CA LEU A 101 8.35 -6.20 -1.08
C LEU A 101 8.63 -7.22 0.03
N ASN A 102 8.08 -8.42 -0.10
CA ASN A 102 8.32 -9.52 0.83
C ASN A 102 8.13 -10.89 0.14
N ASN A 103 8.07 -11.95 0.91
CA ASN A 103 7.71 -13.29 0.43
C ASN A 103 6.55 -13.87 1.25
N ARG A 104 5.34 -13.66 0.78
CA ARG A 104 4.15 -14.22 1.43
C ARG A 104 4.03 -15.75 1.26
N MET A 105 4.73 -16.31 0.29
CA MET A 105 4.62 -17.74 -0.04
C MET A 105 5.29 -18.65 0.99
N GLU A 106 6.17 -18.11 1.82
CA GLU A 106 6.78 -18.86 2.92
C GLU A 106 5.73 -19.40 3.88
N GLU A 107 4.60 -18.75 4.00
CA GLU A 107 3.61 -19.08 5.01
C GLU A 107 2.30 -19.63 4.47
N ILE A 108 1.70 -18.97 3.48
CA ILE A 108 0.41 -19.44 2.98
C ILE A 108 0.54 -20.61 2.02
N GLY A 109 1.76 -20.88 1.57
CA GLY A 109 1.96 -21.78 0.46
C GLY A 109 1.40 -21.20 -0.84
N SER A 110 1.73 -21.82 -1.93
CA SER A 110 1.20 -21.44 -3.23
C SER A 110 -0.13 -22.13 -3.50
N SER A 111 -1.10 -21.40 -4.07
CA SER A 111 -2.24 -22.01 -4.74
C SER A 111 -1.84 -22.70 -6.05
N VAL A 112 -0.61 -22.48 -6.49
CA VAL A 112 0.05 -23.14 -7.61
C VAL A 112 1.06 -24.10 -7.03
N GLU A 113 1.09 -25.35 -7.46
CA GLU A 113 2.14 -26.28 -7.11
C GLU A 113 3.47 -25.79 -7.68
N LEU A 114 4.20 -25.03 -6.86
CA LEU A 114 5.58 -24.66 -7.16
C LEU A 114 6.49 -25.78 -6.65
N LYS A 115 7.41 -26.23 -7.48
CA LYS A 115 8.39 -27.24 -7.10
C LYS A 115 9.37 -26.72 -6.05
N GLU A 116 9.56 -25.41 -6.01
CA GLU A 116 10.42 -24.71 -5.08
C GLU A 116 9.69 -23.42 -4.62
N MET A 117 9.84 -23.09 -3.36
CA MET A 117 9.34 -21.82 -2.84
C MET A 117 10.12 -20.68 -3.50
N PRO A 118 9.44 -19.63 -4.00
CA PRO A 118 10.12 -18.49 -4.55
C PRO A 118 10.89 -17.76 -3.45
N GLU A 119 12.07 -17.27 -3.78
CA GLU A 119 12.77 -16.30 -2.95
C GLU A 119 12.05 -14.93 -2.98
N ILE A 120 12.49 -13.99 -2.15
CA ILE A 120 12.02 -12.59 -2.26
C ILE A 120 12.44 -12.05 -3.63
N GLY A 121 11.47 -11.50 -4.35
CA GLY A 121 11.71 -10.91 -5.67
C GLY A 121 12.42 -9.56 -5.63
N THR A 122 12.22 -8.76 -6.67
CA THR A 122 12.76 -7.39 -6.72
C THR A 122 11.67 -6.38 -7.05
N LEU A 123 11.72 -5.21 -6.39
CA LEU A 123 10.87 -4.07 -6.71
C LEU A 123 11.75 -2.85 -6.93
N LYS A 124 11.69 -2.25 -8.12
CA LYS A 124 12.61 -1.16 -8.48
C LYS A 124 12.09 -0.22 -9.54
N ARG A 125 12.62 1.00 -9.54
CA ARG A 125 12.29 2.06 -10.52
C ARG A 125 10.79 2.35 -10.54
N VAL A 126 10.32 2.83 -9.38
CA VAL A 126 8.94 3.32 -9.19
C VAL A 126 8.98 4.82 -9.03
N THR A 127 8.23 5.52 -9.84
CA THR A 127 8.06 6.98 -9.75
C THR A 127 6.59 7.31 -9.52
N ILE A 128 6.34 8.09 -8.46
CA ILE A 128 5.02 8.64 -8.15
C ILE A 128 5.17 10.16 -8.13
N SER A 129 4.46 10.85 -9.02
CA SER A 129 4.61 12.29 -9.18
C SER A 129 3.29 13.02 -9.43
N GLY A 130 3.21 14.26 -8.95
CA GLY A 130 2.02 15.07 -9.15
C GLY A 130 0.76 14.44 -8.54
N LEU A 131 0.87 13.92 -7.32
CA LEU A 131 -0.24 13.30 -6.62
C LEU A 131 -0.84 14.30 -5.62
N ILE A 132 -2.13 14.59 -5.78
CA ILE A 132 -2.90 15.42 -4.86
C ILE A 132 -3.83 14.52 -4.05
N ILE A 133 -3.69 14.56 -2.72
CA ILE A 133 -4.47 13.75 -1.79
C ILE A 133 -5.20 14.68 -0.83
N ARG A 134 -6.50 14.49 -0.69
CA ARG A 134 -7.35 15.28 0.21
C ARG A 134 -8.30 14.36 0.96
N ASP A 135 -8.21 14.40 2.26
CA ASP A 135 -9.19 13.82 3.15
C ASP A 135 -10.07 14.93 3.73
N ASP A 136 -11.32 14.61 4.03
CA ASP A 136 -12.25 15.46 4.75
C ASP A 136 -13.07 14.63 5.76
N GLU A 137 -14.01 15.28 6.44
CA GLU A 137 -14.83 14.65 7.49
C GLU A 137 -15.68 13.45 6.99
N GLU A 138 -15.88 13.30 5.69
CA GLU A 138 -16.57 12.13 5.14
C GLU A 138 -15.72 10.86 5.28
N MET A 139 -14.40 11.00 5.42
CA MET A 139 -13.50 9.87 5.67
C MET A 139 -13.91 9.08 6.92
N GLU A 140 -14.25 9.77 8.00
CA GLU A 140 -14.73 9.11 9.23
C GLU A 140 -16.00 8.32 9.01
N LYS A 141 -16.94 8.87 8.23
CA LYS A 141 -18.20 8.18 7.90
C LYS A 141 -17.99 6.95 7.05
N ILE A 142 -17.00 6.99 6.18
CA ILE A 142 -16.60 5.84 5.41
C ILE A 142 -16.12 4.73 6.34
N HIS A 143 -15.32 5.06 7.34
CA HIS A 143 -14.81 4.11 8.32
C HIS A 143 -15.90 3.46 9.17
N TYR A 144 -16.84 4.25 9.66
CA TYR A 144 -17.94 3.73 10.48
C TYR A 144 -18.92 2.85 9.68
N ARG A 145 -19.03 3.06 8.39
CA ARG A 145 -20.01 2.38 7.54
C ARG A 145 -19.74 0.88 7.38
N PHE A 146 -18.52 0.44 7.63
CA PHE A 146 -18.06 -0.92 7.36
C PHE A 146 -17.29 -1.55 8.54
N GLN A 147 -17.49 -1.02 9.74
CA GLN A 147 -16.89 -1.59 10.96
C GLN A 147 -17.20 -3.08 11.14
N ASP A 148 -18.30 -3.53 10.57
CA ASP A 148 -18.75 -4.92 10.63
C ASP A 148 -18.48 -5.70 9.34
N ASP A 149 -17.76 -5.11 8.39
CA ASP A 149 -17.53 -5.76 7.10
C ASP A 149 -16.38 -6.77 7.18
N VAL A 150 -16.52 -7.78 6.33
CA VAL A 150 -15.62 -8.92 6.17
C VAL A 150 -14.18 -8.52 5.82
N MET A 151 -13.95 -7.30 5.38
CA MET A 151 -12.65 -6.80 4.92
C MET A 151 -11.80 -6.12 6.00
N GLY A 152 -12.28 -6.08 7.24
CA GLY A 152 -11.58 -5.45 8.35
C GLY A 152 -11.68 -3.92 8.36
N LYS A 153 -11.24 -3.31 9.45
CA LYS A 153 -11.26 -1.86 9.58
C LYS A 153 -10.31 -1.23 8.58
N PRO A 154 -10.76 -0.19 7.88
CA PRO A 154 -9.85 0.58 7.04
C PRO A 154 -8.77 1.21 7.92
N GLU A 155 -7.55 1.12 7.46
CA GLU A 155 -6.44 1.71 8.18
C GLU A 155 -6.28 3.18 7.76
N PHE A 156 -6.28 4.07 8.75
CA PHE A 156 -5.84 5.45 8.53
C PHE A 156 -4.31 5.46 8.38
N GLY A 157 -3.84 5.15 7.21
CA GLY A 157 -2.46 4.75 7.10
C GLY A 157 -1.57 5.53 6.18
N GLY A 158 -2.00 6.61 5.62
CA GLY A 158 -1.14 7.42 4.77
C GLY A 158 -0.47 6.63 3.63
N ILE A 159 0.63 7.15 3.14
CA ILE A 159 1.50 6.47 2.18
C ILE A 159 2.43 5.53 2.95
N ARG A 160 2.44 4.27 2.57
CA ARG A 160 3.29 3.28 3.20
C ARG A 160 4.15 2.54 2.20
N VAL A 161 5.42 2.41 2.53
CA VAL A 161 6.41 1.63 1.78
C VAL A 161 7.13 0.71 2.75
N ASP A 162 7.09 -0.59 2.48
CA ASP A 162 7.73 -1.57 3.35
C ASP A 162 8.50 -2.63 2.55
N ALA A 163 9.69 -2.95 2.99
CA ALA A 163 10.54 -3.98 2.42
C ALA A 163 11.39 -4.64 3.49
N ASN A 164 11.87 -5.84 3.21
CA ASN A 164 12.86 -6.48 4.05
C ASN A 164 14.20 -5.72 3.96
N LYS A 165 14.90 -5.57 5.07
CA LYS A 165 16.20 -4.86 5.12
C LYS A 165 17.28 -5.47 4.22
N ASP A 166 17.23 -6.79 4.03
CA ASP A 166 18.18 -7.52 3.20
C ASP A 166 17.77 -7.52 1.71
N HIS A 167 16.52 -7.14 1.43
CA HIS A 167 15.94 -7.02 0.10
C HIS A 167 15.22 -5.68 -0.05
N PRO A 168 15.96 -4.56 -0.13
CA PRO A 168 15.36 -3.24 -0.19
C PRO A 168 14.68 -2.98 -1.52
N ILE A 169 13.66 -2.12 -1.51
CA ILE A 169 13.13 -1.50 -2.74
C ILE A 169 14.19 -0.56 -3.31
N GLU A 170 14.39 -0.55 -4.63
CA GLU A 170 15.43 0.25 -5.25
C GLU A 170 14.88 1.35 -6.16
N ASN A 171 15.42 2.56 -6.04
CA ASN A 171 15.07 3.70 -6.90
C ASN A 171 13.58 4.06 -6.84
N LEU A 172 13.14 4.53 -5.69
CA LEU A 172 11.78 5.00 -5.44
C LEU A 172 11.77 6.53 -5.40
N VAL A 173 10.85 7.12 -6.13
CA VAL A 173 10.67 8.57 -6.22
C VAL A 173 9.24 8.95 -5.85
N PHE A 174 9.11 9.85 -4.88
CA PHE A 174 7.91 10.64 -4.63
C PHE A 174 8.23 12.09 -4.93
N GLN A 175 7.49 12.68 -5.85
CA GLN A 175 7.75 14.06 -6.29
C GLN A 175 6.46 14.85 -6.51
N ASN A 176 6.44 16.10 -6.06
CA ASN A 176 5.27 16.97 -6.18
C ASN A 176 4.02 16.29 -5.57
N ILE A 177 4.13 15.91 -4.31
CA ILE A 177 3.04 15.31 -3.54
C ILE A 177 2.43 16.42 -2.67
N ASP A 178 1.13 16.57 -2.73
CA ASP A 178 0.38 17.48 -1.87
C ASP A 178 -0.69 16.67 -1.13
N TYR A 179 -0.47 16.44 0.18
CA TYR A 179 -1.28 15.54 0.96
C TYR A 179 -1.84 16.21 2.22
N THR A 180 -3.15 16.37 2.25
CA THR A 180 -3.92 16.70 3.44
C THR A 180 -4.58 15.45 3.98
N ALA A 181 -4.10 14.96 5.13
CA ALA A 181 -4.68 13.79 5.82
C ALA A 181 -5.77 14.24 6.80
N ILE A 182 -6.70 13.35 7.12
CA ILE A 182 -7.74 13.66 8.11
C ILE A 182 -7.13 13.98 9.48
N GLY A 183 -6.09 13.28 9.92
CA GLY A 183 -5.49 13.44 11.23
C GLY A 183 -6.42 13.00 12.36
N GLY A 184 -6.24 13.61 13.54
CA GLY A 184 -7.14 13.45 14.69
C GLY A 184 -6.79 12.32 15.65
N VAL A 185 -5.68 11.62 15.45
CA VAL A 185 -5.27 10.53 16.34
C VAL A 185 -4.47 11.05 17.52
N ARG A 186 -4.83 10.61 18.72
CA ARG A 186 -4.10 10.87 19.95
C ARG A 186 -3.24 9.66 20.33
N LEU A 187 -2.05 9.90 20.87
CA LEU A 187 -1.14 8.81 21.25
C LEU A 187 -1.72 7.93 22.37
N ASP A 188 -2.56 8.50 23.23
CA ASP A 188 -3.21 7.75 24.32
C ASP A 188 -4.34 6.82 23.82
N GLU A 189 -4.80 6.97 22.61
CA GLU A 189 -5.76 6.08 21.95
C GLU A 189 -5.10 4.86 21.32
N ILE A 190 -3.79 4.93 21.09
CA ILE A 190 -3.02 3.82 20.53
C ILE A 190 -2.78 2.81 21.65
N PRO A 191 -3.20 1.54 21.50
CA PRO A 191 -3.02 0.53 22.51
C PRO A 191 -1.56 0.35 22.94
N GLU A 192 -1.30 0.29 24.23
CA GLU A 192 0.05 0.06 24.76
C GLU A 192 0.64 -1.23 24.18
N GLY A 193 1.89 -1.16 23.75
CA GLY A 193 2.58 -2.26 23.10
C GLY A 193 2.01 -2.58 21.71
N TYR A 194 1.31 -1.63 21.12
CA TYR A 194 0.99 -1.68 19.70
C TYR A 194 2.30 -1.73 18.94
N PRO A 195 2.52 -2.78 18.16
CA PRO A 195 3.85 -3.05 17.73
C PRO A 195 4.34 -2.01 16.74
N GLU A 196 5.57 -1.62 16.96
CA GLU A 196 6.36 -1.14 15.83
C GLU A 196 6.18 -2.14 14.69
N VAL A 197 5.92 -1.67 13.50
CA VAL A 197 5.71 -2.55 12.37
C VAL A 197 6.94 -3.43 12.22
N PRO A 198 6.78 -4.74 12.30
CA PRO A 198 7.92 -5.64 12.28
C PRO A 198 8.64 -5.57 10.94
N ASP A 199 9.91 -5.92 10.96
CA ASP A 199 10.51 -6.51 9.78
C ASP A 199 9.59 -7.65 9.35
N TYR A 200 9.02 -7.54 8.18
CA TYR A 200 8.04 -8.48 7.67
C TYR A 200 8.63 -9.88 7.58
N LYS A 201 8.51 -10.58 8.68
CA LYS A 201 8.48 -12.03 8.64
C LYS A 201 7.02 -12.39 8.78
N ALA A 202 6.57 -13.13 7.85
CA ALA A 202 5.20 -13.55 7.77
C ALA A 202 4.65 -14.11 9.09
N GLY A 203 5.43 -14.80 9.93
CA GLY A 203 5.04 -15.26 11.26
C GLY A 203 4.75 -14.19 12.30
N ASP A 204 5.18 -12.97 12.05
CA ASP A 204 4.99 -11.90 13.02
C ASP A 204 3.64 -11.18 12.86
N THR A 205 3.02 -11.27 11.70
CA THR A 205 1.71 -10.63 11.46
C THR A 205 0.59 -11.27 12.27
N ALA A 206 0.69 -12.55 12.63
CA ALA A 206 -0.27 -13.21 13.52
C ALA A 206 -0.38 -12.54 14.89
N LYS A 207 0.67 -11.87 15.34
CA LYS A 207 0.68 -11.15 16.61
C LYS A 207 -0.16 -9.88 16.56
N TYR A 208 -0.46 -9.38 15.39
CA TYR A 208 -1.13 -8.10 15.18
C TYR A 208 -2.62 -8.22 15.00
N ASN A 209 -3.13 -9.40 14.75
CA ASN A 209 -4.56 -9.65 14.76
C ASN A 209 -5.08 -9.78 16.20
N LYS A 210 -4.80 -8.76 17.02
CA LYS A 210 -5.24 -8.74 18.43
C LYS A 210 -6.73 -8.58 18.59
N THR A 211 -7.43 -8.09 17.59
CA THR A 211 -8.88 -7.88 17.66
C THR A 211 -9.66 -9.18 17.60
N GLY A 212 -9.01 -10.30 17.31
CA GLY A 212 -9.71 -11.57 17.09
C GLY A 212 -10.62 -11.54 15.87
N ASP A 213 -10.53 -10.48 15.09
CA ASP A 213 -11.28 -10.35 13.87
C ASP A 213 -10.71 -11.33 12.84
N LYS A 214 -11.48 -12.39 12.67
CA LYS A 214 -11.16 -13.47 11.74
C LYS A 214 -11.64 -13.17 10.32
N SER A 215 -12.20 -11.99 10.10
CA SER A 215 -12.85 -11.66 8.83
C SER A 215 -11.88 -11.63 7.65
N ASN A 216 -10.64 -11.34 7.93
CA ASN A 216 -9.58 -11.40 6.93
C ASN A 216 -8.92 -12.76 6.87
N ILE A 217 -9.37 -13.70 7.63
CA ILE A 217 -8.81 -15.01 7.69
C ILE A 217 -9.42 -15.84 6.56
N ARG A 218 -8.63 -16.16 5.56
CA ARG A 218 -8.97 -17.23 4.61
C ARG A 218 -8.73 -18.55 5.30
N LEU A 219 -9.75 -19.02 5.95
CA LEU A 219 -9.76 -20.07 6.97
C LEU A 219 -9.34 -21.46 6.52
N ASP A 220 -9.16 -21.70 5.25
CA ASP A 220 -9.09 -23.05 4.72
C ASP A 220 -7.71 -23.70 4.73
N THR A 221 -6.67 -22.96 5.10
CA THR A 221 -5.31 -23.51 4.99
C THR A 221 -4.78 -24.12 6.26
N GLY A 222 -5.47 -23.96 7.39
CA GLY A 222 -4.95 -24.40 8.70
C GLY A 222 -3.66 -23.69 9.13
N LYS A 223 -3.18 -22.73 8.33
CA LYS A 223 -2.06 -21.86 8.62
C LYS A 223 -2.62 -20.55 9.15
N THR A 224 -1.96 -19.98 10.11
CA THR A 224 -2.28 -18.63 10.56
C THR A 224 -2.06 -17.69 9.39
N GLU A 225 -3.04 -17.01 8.99
CA GLU A 225 -3.06 -16.13 7.84
C GLU A 225 -2.33 -14.84 7.98
N ALA A 226 -1.57 -14.85 8.91
CA ALA A 226 -0.42 -14.05 9.09
C ALA A 226 0.26 -13.69 7.81
N ALA A 227 0.12 -14.55 6.93
CA ALA A 227 0.78 -14.47 5.67
C ALA A 227 0.11 -13.56 4.67
N VAL A 228 -1.04 -13.12 4.93
CA VAL A 228 -1.72 -12.18 4.04
C VAL A 228 -1.29 -10.78 4.40
N SER A 229 -0.03 -10.57 4.21
CA SER A 229 0.67 -9.35 4.54
C SER A 229 -0.03 -8.08 4.09
N GLU A 230 -0.61 -8.10 2.93
CA GLU A 230 -1.25 -6.93 2.35
C GLU A 230 -2.53 -6.49 3.08
N ASN A 231 -3.10 -7.38 3.89
CA ASN A 231 -4.38 -7.12 4.56
C ASN A 231 -4.22 -6.88 6.06
N TYR A 232 -3.01 -7.01 6.59
CA TYR A 232 -2.77 -7.04 8.03
C TYR A 232 -1.83 -5.97 8.49
N TYR A 233 -2.16 -4.77 8.14
CA TYR A 233 -1.59 -3.67 8.86
C TYR A 233 -2.38 -3.42 10.12
N PRO A 234 -1.70 -3.06 11.18
CA PRO A 234 -2.38 -2.65 12.39
C PRO A 234 -3.36 -1.51 12.09
N ASP A 235 -4.46 -1.48 12.82
CA ASP A 235 -5.49 -0.43 12.76
C ASP A 235 -4.93 0.98 12.95
N TRP A 236 -3.67 1.10 13.38
CA TRP A 236 -2.98 2.33 13.67
C TRP A 236 -1.70 2.44 12.84
N SER A 237 -1.62 3.45 12.02
CA SER A 237 -0.35 3.80 11.40
C SER A 237 0.55 4.53 12.40
N ARG A 238 1.85 4.29 12.32
CA ARG A 238 2.84 5.00 13.12
C ARG A 238 2.96 6.48 12.75
N THR A 239 2.47 6.85 11.61
CA THR A 239 2.56 8.20 11.04
C THR A 239 1.22 8.62 10.49
N THR A 240 1.05 9.93 10.35
CA THR A 240 -0.14 10.49 9.72
C THR A 240 -0.07 10.40 8.19
N HIS A 241 1.12 10.59 7.59
CA HIS A 241 1.25 10.73 6.14
C HIS A 241 2.16 9.70 5.47
N LEU A 242 3.39 9.51 5.96
CA LEU A 242 4.40 8.71 5.27
C LEU A 242 5.11 7.77 6.25
N ASP A 243 5.06 6.47 5.99
CA ASP A 243 5.89 5.47 6.66
C ASP A 243 6.69 4.71 5.59
N ILE A 244 7.99 5.00 5.47
CA ILE A 244 8.85 4.48 4.41
C ILE A 244 10.02 3.71 5.01
N ARG A 245 10.16 2.45 4.64
CA ARG A 245 11.18 1.55 5.16
C ARG A 245 11.98 0.83 4.10
N ASN A 246 13.28 0.71 4.36
CA ASN A 246 14.21 -0.14 3.61
C ASN A 246 14.21 0.14 2.10
N VAL A 247 14.44 1.40 1.73
CA VAL A 247 14.55 1.84 0.34
C VAL A 247 15.98 2.29 0.04
N LYS A 248 16.56 1.76 -1.02
CA LYS A 248 17.82 2.20 -1.57
C LYS A 248 17.60 3.19 -2.71
N ASN A 249 18.19 4.37 -2.60
CA ASN A 249 18.01 5.49 -3.53
C ASN A 249 16.56 6.03 -3.51
N LEU A 250 16.14 6.50 -2.34
CA LEU A 250 14.88 7.21 -2.15
C LEU A 250 15.03 8.69 -2.52
N ILE A 251 14.07 9.22 -3.25
CA ILE A 251 13.91 10.65 -3.50
C ILE A 251 12.52 11.07 -3.01
N LEU A 252 12.50 12.02 -2.08
CA LEU A 252 11.34 12.77 -1.65
C LEU A 252 11.55 14.22 -2.06
N ALA A 253 10.82 14.70 -3.06
CA ALA A 253 11.01 16.02 -3.62
C ALA A 253 9.71 16.80 -3.69
N GLN A 254 9.66 17.94 -3.04
CA GLN A 254 8.49 18.81 -2.99
C GLN A 254 7.25 18.04 -2.46
N VAL A 255 7.38 17.46 -1.27
CA VAL A 255 6.32 16.78 -0.54
C VAL A 255 5.73 17.75 0.47
N ILE A 256 4.47 18.09 0.32
CA ILE A 256 3.74 19.03 1.18
C ILE A 256 2.74 18.23 2.01
N LEU A 257 2.78 18.40 3.32
CA LEU A 257 1.96 17.66 4.28
C LEU A 257 1.15 18.63 5.13
N SER A 258 -0.14 18.34 5.31
CA SER A 258 -1.03 19.06 6.21
C SER A 258 -2.10 18.11 6.78
N THR A 259 -2.72 18.50 7.89
CA THR A 259 -3.81 17.75 8.50
C THR A 259 -5.09 18.59 8.59
N VAL A 260 -6.25 17.93 8.54
CA VAL A 260 -7.54 18.57 8.83
C VAL A 260 -7.69 18.78 10.32
N HIS A 261 -7.33 17.77 11.11
CA HIS A 261 -7.34 17.82 12.56
C HIS A 261 -5.93 17.63 13.11
N GLU A 262 -5.64 18.25 14.26
CA GLU A 262 -4.39 18.02 14.98
C GLU A 262 -4.18 16.53 15.24
N ASP A 263 -2.97 16.03 14.99
CA ASP A 263 -2.61 14.62 15.15
C ASP A 263 -1.30 14.51 15.94
N GLU A 264 -1.29 13.69 16.97
CA GLU A 264 -0.12 13.56 17.86
C GLU A 264 0.96 12.62 17.30
N ARG A 265 0.68 11.90 16.22
CA ARG A 265 1.69 11.06 15.55
C ARG A 265 2.64 11.91 14.71
N PRO A 266 3.88 11.46 14.49
CA PRO A 266 4.74 12.12 13.52
C PRO A 266 4.12 12.09 12.12
N LYS A 267 4.29 13.15 11.36
CA LYS A 267 3.76 13.19 9.98
C LYS A 267 4.43 12.18 9.06
N TYR A 268 5.72 11.94 9.27
CA TYR A 268 6.45 10.95 8.48
C TYR A 268 7.56 10.27 9.26
N LEU A 269 7.91 9.06 8.86
CA LEU A 269 9.08 8.30 9.28
C LEU A 269 9.77 7.70 8.04
N VAL A 270 11.10 7.79 8.01
CA VAL A 270 11.94 7.21 6.95
C VAL A 270 13.05 6.41 7.63
N GLU A 271 12.96 5.09 7.55
CA GLU A 271 13.84 4.18 8.29
C GLU A 271 14.54 3.17 7.37
N GLY A 272 15.81 2.88 7.64
CA GLY A 272 16.58 1.94 6.82
C GLY A 272 16.78 2.37 5.36
N CYS A 273 16.58 3.64 5.05
CA CYS A 273 16.62 4.18 3.71
C CYS A 273 17.93 4.89 3.39
N ARG A 274 18.37 4.78 2.14
CA ARG A 274 19.38 5.69 1.59
C ARG A 274 18.69 6.78 0.80
N CYS A 275 18.47 7.93 1.43
CA CYS A 275 17.87 9.08 0.77
C CYS A 275 18.90 9.83 -0.08
N LEU A 276 18.54 10.11 -1.33
CA LEU A 276 19.32 10.96 -2.25
C LEU A 276 18.84 12.41 -2.18
N ARG A 277 17.56 12.62 -1.86
CA ARG A 277 16.94 13.93 -1.69
C ARG A 277 15.76 13.77 -0.73
N GLU A 278 15.64 14.73 0.21
CA GLU A 278 14.53 14.80 1.17
C GLU A 278 14.09 16.24 1.31
N GLU A 279 12.96 16.57 0.69
CA GLU A 279 12.32 17.89 0.73
C GLU A 279 10.86 17.70 1.11
N ILE A 280 10.59 17.78 2.39
CA ILE A 280 9.26 17.64 2.99
C ILE A 280 8.92 18.96 3.69
N TYR A 281 7.74 19.48 3.42
CA TYR A 281 7.21 20.72 3.97
C TYR A 281 5.96 20.41 4.79
N ASP A 282 6.03 20.74 6.06
CA ASP A 282 4.94 20.68 7.00
C ASP A 282 4.25 22.04 7.05
N LEU A 283 2.94 22.08 6.81
CA LEU A 283 2.17 23.32 6.76
C LEU A 283 1.32 23.60 8.01
N ASP A 284 1.29 22.68 9.00
CA ASP A 284 0.52 22.88 10.25
C ASP A 284 1.34 23.55 11.34
#